data_5f3493b43eda1586db8959ceebab42d0
#
_entry.id   5f3493b43eda1586db8959ceebab42d0
#
_cell.length_a   1.000
_cell.length_b   1.000
_cell.length_c   1.000
_cell.angle_alpha   90.00
_cell.angle_beta   90.00
_cell.angle_gamma   90.00
#
_symmetry.space_group_name_H-M   'P 1'
#
loop_
_entity.id
_entity.type
_entity.pdbx_description
1 polymer ?
#
loop_
_entity_poly.entity_id
_entity_poly.type
_entity_poly.pdbx_seq_one_letter_code
_entity_poly.pdbx_strand_id
1 'polypeptide(L)'
;LMEIRRAFTREEESVNISNRHLDTGDKAAIIRLRSQCFLNPEGHRRVLRHELTHLQDILDDDFAYNTKHFGKNPSEEAFIRDRFRTIWDIYIESRLEREGKDLEGSEYGKGDCVKEFDVFYNKIPEKERNEIFKKLWEKEKMTHPEIVALASDPYKLIDLINEDSEDGEKKVIALPGAACPLCNFPTYDPVHDISEEAEDAIREDFPDWNAGWACGRCMDLYSLKTT
;
A
#
# COMPACT_ATOMS: atom_id res chain seq x y z
N LEU A 1 -8.88 -24.10 18.13
CA LEU A 1 -10.13 -24.34 17.39
C LEU A 1 -10.10 -23.53 16.10
N MET A 2 -10.57 -24.13 14.99
CA MET A 2 -10.75 -23.42 13.71
C MET A 2 -12.23 -23.41 13.33
N GLU A 3 -12.78 -22.27 13.00
CA GLU A 3 -14.19 -22.08 12.61
C GLU A 3 -14.23 -21.45 11.21
N ILE A 4 -14.99 -22.07 10.30
CA ILE A 4 -15.21 -21.50 8.96
C ILE A 4 -16.59 -20.85 8.95
N ARG A 5 -16.63 -19.58 8.54
CA ARG A 5 -17.85 -18.79 8.40
C ARG A 5 -18.05 -18.34 6.95
N ARG A 6 -19.28 -18.07 6.58
CA ARG A 6 -19.62 -17.54 5.27
C ARG A 6 -19.25 -16.05 5.19
N ALA A 7 -18.57 -15.66 4.10
CA ALA A 7 -18.47 -14.30 3.61
C ALA A 7 -19.50 -14.09 2.48
N PHE A 8 -20.02 -12.88 2.34
CA PHE A 8 -20.97 -12.51 1.28
C PHE A 8 -20.26 -11.77 0.15
N THR A 9 -19.23 -11.00 0.48
CA THR A 9 -18.40 -10.26 -0.48
C THR A 9 -16.93 -10.70 -0.38
N ARG A 10 -16.10 -10.27 -1.33
CA ARG A 10 -14.66 -10.55 -1.32
C ARG A 10 -13.96 -9.82 -0.16
N GLU A 11 -14.38 -8.59 0.11
CA GLU A 11 -13.81 -7.75 1.17
C GLU A 11 -14.08 -8.34 2.57
N GLU A 12 -15.09 -9.22 2.69
CA GLU A 12 -15.37 -9.96 3.93
C GLU A 12 -14.55 -11.24 4.08
N GLU A 13 -13.89 -11.72 3.01
CA GLU A 13 -12.97 -12.86 3.10
C GLU A 13 -11.80 -12.45 3.98
N SER A 14 -11.57 -13.20 5.04
CA SER A 14 -10.59 -12.84 6.06
C SER A 14 -10.31 -13.98 7.01
N VAL A 15 -9.13 -13.95 7.62
CA VAL A 15 -8.84 -14.74 8.81
C VAL A 15 -8.70 -13.82 10.03
N ASN A 16 -9.24 -14.25 11.15
CA ASN A 16 -9.12 -13.54 12.42
C ASN A 16 -8.95 -14.53 13.56
N ILE A 17 -8.24 -14.11 14.60
CA ILE A 17 -8.21 -14.83 15.86
C ILE A 17 -9.32 -14.28 16.79
N SER A 18 -10.16 -15.18 17.29
CA SER A 18 -11.19 -14.84 18.26
C SER A 18 -10.70 -15.18 19.67
N ASN A 19 -10.81 -14.22 20.57
CA ASN A 19 -10.59 -14.40 22.00
C ASN A 19 -11.85 -14.89 22.73
N ARG A 20 -12.88 -15.38 22.02
CA ARG A 20 -14.15 -15.79 22.63
C ARG A 20 -14.06 -16.99 23.59
N HIS A 21 -12.93 -17.70 23.59
CA HIS A 21 -12.64 -18.80 24.52
C HIS A 21 -11.60 -18.39 25.56
N LEU A 22 -11.66 -17.16 26.06
CA LEU A 22 -10.73 -16.63 27.07
C LEU A 22 -10.70 -17.47 28.37
N ASP A 23 -11.78 -18.18 28.67
CA ASP A 23 -11.88 -19.01 29.88
C ASP A 23 -11.01 -20.29 29.82
N THR A 24 -10.63 -20.75 28.61
CA THR A 24 -9.80 -21.94 28.39
C THR A 24 -8.37 -21.60 27.96
N GLY A 25 -8.07 -20.33 27.66
CA GLY A 25 -6.78 -19.91 27.07
C GLY A 25 -6.59 -20.34 25.62
N ASP A 26 -7.59 -20.99 25.01
CA ASP A 26 -7.51 -21.45 23.63
C ASP A 26 -7.81 -20.32 22.64
N LYS A 27 -6.91 -20.12 21.68
CA LYS A 27 -7.13 -19.24 20.54
C LYS A 27 -8.00 -19.95 19.50
N ALA A 28 -9.06 -19.30 19.01
CA ALA A 28 -9.87 -19.78 17.90
C ALA A 28 -9.60 -18.94 16.65
N ALA A 29 -9.21 -19.60 15.55
CA ALA A 29 -9.13 -18.98 14.25
C ALA A 29 -10.49 -19.00 13.56
N ILE A 30 -10.95 -17.86 13.06
CA ILE A 30 -12.18 -17.74 12.28
C ILE A 30 -11.76 -17.39 10.85
N ILE A 31 -12.08 -18.25 9.90
CA ILE A 31 -11.86 -18.03 8.47
C ILE A 31 -13.21 -17.74 7.82
N ARG A 32 -13.32 -16.61 7.12
CA ARG A 32 -14.52 -16.24 6.35
C ARG A 32 -14.25 -16.47 4.88
N LEU A 33 -15.11 -17.27 4.22
CA LEU A 33 -14.99 -17.62 2.82
C LEU A 33 -16.33 -17.46 2.11
N ARG A 34 -16.31 -17.00 0.86
CA ARG A 34 -17.51 -16.99 0.00
C ARG A 34 -17.90 -18.41 -0.42
N SER A 35 -19.20 -18.65 -0.53
CA SER A 35 -19.71 -19.96 -0.97
C SER A 35 -19.19 -20.35 -2.37
N GLN A 36 -18.91 -19.38 -3.23
CA GLN A 36 -18.34 -19.59 -4.57
C GLN A 36 -16.97 -20.24 -4.56
N CYS A 37 -16.15 -20.01 -3.50
CA CYS A 37 -14.85 -20.65 -3.34
C CYS A 37 -14.96 -22.19 -3.34
N PHE A 38 -16.07 -22.74 -2.85
CA PHE A 38 -16.28 -24.19 -2.79
C PHE A 38 -16.67 -24.81 -4.15
N LEU A 39 -17.04 -23.99 -5.15
CA LEU A 39 -17.38 -24.43 -6.50
C LEU A 39 -16.15 -24.52 -7.41
N ASN A 40 -15.05 -23.85 -7.06
CA ASN A 40 -13.78 -23.89 -7.79
C ASN A 40 -12.68 -24.40 -6.85
N PRO A 41 -12.29 -25.70 -6.91
CA PRO A 41 -11.31 -26.28 -6.00
C PRO A 41 -9.92 -25.61 -6.05
N GLU A 42 -9.48 -25.11 -7.22
CA GLU A 42 -8.17 -24.46 -7.36
C GLU A 42 -8.20 -23.04 -6.80
N GLY A 43 -9.22 -22.27 -7.13
CA GLY A 43 -9.47 -20.95 -6.53
C GLY A 43 -9.63 -21.05 -5.02
N HIS A 44 -10.31 -22.08 -4.52
CA HIS A 44 -10.45 -22.35 -3.09
C HIS A 44 -9.11 -22.60 -2.39
N ARG A 45 -8.23 -23.42 -3.00
CA ARG A 45 -6.90 -23.68 -2.44
C ARG A 45 -6.10 -22.40 -2.29
N ARG A 46 -6.17 -21.51 -3.28
CA ARG A 46 -5.43 -20.24 -3.22
C ARG A 46 -5.94 -19.33 -2.14
N VAL A 47 -7.26 -19.09 -2.08
CA VAL A 47 -7.87 -18.28 -1.02
C VAL A 47 -7.49 -18.84 0.36
N LEU A 48 -7.60 -20.15 0.54
CA LEU A 48 -7.21 -20.79 1.81
C LEU A 48 -5.71 -20.60 2.12
N ARG A 49 -4.82 -20.74 1.13
CA ARG A 49 -3.39 -20.51 1.36
C ARG A 49 -3.11 -19.09 1.76
N HIS A 50 -3.70 -18.13 1.05
CA HIS A 50 -3.60 -16.71 1.37
C HIS A 50 -4.05 -16.45 2.82
N GLU A 51 -5.27 -16.83 3.17
CA GLU A 51 -5.81 -16.63 4.51
C GLU A 51 -5.04 -17.39 5.62
N LEU A 52 -4.57 -18.60 5.33
CA LEU A 52 -3.74 -19.35 6.29
C LEU A 52 -2.35 -18.74 6.45
N THR A 53 -1.82 -18.04 5.44
CA THR A 53 -0.56 -17.31 5.56
C THR A 53 -0.73 -16.08 6.45
N HIS A 54 -1.87 -15.35 6.35
CA HIS A 54 -2.24 -14.32 7.34
C HIS A 54 -2.29 -14.90 8.76
N LEU A 55 -2.93 -16.06 8.92
CA LEU A 55 -3.00 -16.71 10.24
C LEU A 55 -1.62 -17.10 10.77
N GLN A 56 -0.73 -17.58 9.90
CA GLN A 56 0.64 -17.89 10.26
C GLN A 56 1.36 -16.63 10.78
N ASP A 57 1.26 -15.51 10.08
CA ASP A 57 1.82 -14.23 10.51
C ASP A 57 1.25 -13.77 11.86
N ILE A 58 -0.07 -13.88 12.06
CA ILE A 58 -0.71 -13.52 13.33
C ILE A 58 -0.20 -14.37 14.52
N LEU A 59 0.20 -15.62 14.25
CA LEU A 59 0.68 -16.55 15.26
C LEU A 59 2.20 -16.52 15.42
N ASP A 60 2.92 -15.88 14.51
CA ASP A 60 4.37 -15.74 14.55
C ASP A 60 4.76 -14.57 15.48
N ASP A 61 5.47 -14.87 16.54
CA ASP A 61 5.95 -13.85 17.48
C ASP A 61 6.92 -12.86 16.81
N ASP A 62 7.68 -13.30 15.80
CA ASP A 62 8.59 -12.45 15.03
C ASP A 62 7.85 -11.43 14.15
N PHE A 63 6.65 -11.76 13.67
CA PHE A 63 5.80 -10.83 12.94
C PHE A 63 5.23 -9.73 13.84
N ALA A 64 5.15 -9.98 15.14
CA ALA A 64 4.72 -9.06 16.19
C ALA A 64 3.33 -8.46 15.96
N TYR A 65 2.35 -9.29 15.52
CA TYR A 65 0.99 -8.86 15.25
C TYR A 65 0.32 -8.20 16.45
N ASN A 66 -0.33 -7.05 16.21
CA ASN A 66 -1.00 -6.27 17.25
C ASN A 66 -2.35 -5.73 16.75
N THR A 67 -3.40 -5.83 17.57
CA THR A 67 -4.76 -5.38 17.26
C THR A 67 -5.04 -3.93 17.69
N LYS A 68 -4.03 -3.14 18.04
CA LYS A 68 -4.21 -1.72 18.44
C LYS A 68 -4.81 -0.90 17.29
N HIS A 69 -5.50 0.16 17.64
CA HIS A 69 -5.99 1.14 16.68
C HIS A 69 -4.82 1.86 16.00
N PHE A 70 -4.94 2.11 14.71
CA PHE A 70 -3.94 2.79 13.88
C PHE A 70 -4.21 4.28 13.73
N GLY A 71 -5.49 4.67 13.75
CA GLY A 71 -5.95 6.04 13.51
C GLY A 71 -6.42 6.78 14.76
N LYS A 72 -6.46 8.10 14.67
CA LYS A 72 -6.94 9.00 15.76
C LYS A 72 -8.46 9.11 15.78
N ASN A 73 -9.13 8.77 14.71
CA ASN A 73 -10.57 8.80 14.55
C ASN A 73 -11.04 7.67 13.62
N PRO A 74 -12.35 7.31 13.59
CA PRO A 74 -12.86 6.18 12.82
C PRO A 74 -12.57 6.24 11.31
N SER A 75 -12.59 7.42 10.70
CA SER A 75 -12.34 7.57 9.26
C SER A 75 -10.86 7.36 8.92
N GLU A 76 -9.96 7.92 9.72
CA GLU A 76 -8.52 7.71 9.60
C GLU A 76 -8.17 6.24 9.85
N GLU A 77 -8.77 5.62 10.89
CA GLU A 77 -8.62 4.20 11.20
C GLU A 77 -9.01 3.32 10.02
N ALA A 78 -10.17 3.56 9.39
CA ALA A 78 -10.63 2.78 8.25
C ALA A 78 -9.65 2.89 7.08
N PHE A 79 -9.20 4.11 6.76
CA PHE A 79 -8.29 4.37 5.66
C PHE A 79 -6.91 3.73 5.85
N ILE A 80 -6.34 3.82 7.07
CA ILE A 80 -5.07 3.17 7.38
C ILE A 80 -5.22 1.66 7.35
N ARG A 81 -6.35 1.12 7.81
CA ARG A 81 -6.63 -0.31 7.81
C ARG A 81 -6.71 -0.90 6.40
N ASP A 82 -7.33 -0.17 5.47
CA ASP A 82 -7.41 -0.60 4.07
C ASP A 82 -6.03 -0.60 3.42
N ARG A 83 -5.22 0.44 3.64
CA ARG A 83 -3.82 0.49 3.19
C ARG A 83 -2.96 -0.61 3.82
N PHE A 84 -3.13 -0.85 5.11
CA PHE A 84 -2.45 -1.92 5.83
C PHE A 84 -2.75 -3.28 5.19
N ARG A 85 -4.04 -3.55 4.93
CA ARG A 85 -4.46 -4.79 4.26
C ARG A 85 -3.80 -4.92 2.89
N THR A 86 -3.86 -3.91 2.05
CA THR A 86 -3.24 -3.91 0.72
C THR A 86 -1.75 -4.23 0.77
N ILE A 87 -0.98 -3.61 1.66
CA ILE A 87 0.47 -3.86 1.79
C ILE A 87 0.73 -5.27 2.33
N TRP A 88 -0.07 -5.74 3.29
CA TRP A 88 0.07 -7.09 3.82
C TRP A 88 -0.27 -8.15 2.78
N ASP A 89 -1.32 -7.95 1.99
CA ASP A 89 -1.70 -8.84 0.88
C ASP A 89 -0.59 -8.92 -0.19
N ILE A 90 0.06 -7.79 -0.53
CA ILE A 90 1.24 -7.76 -1.40
C ILE A 90 2.37 -8.63 -0.82
N TYR A 91 2.66 -8.49 0.46
CA TYR A 91 3.70 -9.28 1.13
C TYR A 91 3.38 -10.78 1.14
N ILE A 92 2.13 -11.16 1.40
CA ILE A 92 1.70 -12.57 1.38
C ILE A 92 1.79 -13.15 -0.02
N GLU A 93 1.23 -12.47 -1.02
CA GLU A 93 1.23 -12.96 -2.40
C GLU A 93 2.66 -13.09 -2.94
N SER A 94 3.56 -12.17 -2.59
CA SER A 94 4.96 -12.25 -2.98
C SER A 94 5.67 -13.46 -2.37
N ARG A 95 5.34 -13.86 -1.13
CA ARG A 95 5.87 -15.07 -0.50
C ARG A 95 5.32 -16.33 -1.17
N LEU A 96 4.02 -16.37 -1.45
CA LEU A 96 3.38 -17.50 -2.12
C LEU A 96 3.97 -17.73 -3.52
N GLU A 97 4.25 -16.64 -4.27
CA GLU A 97 4.93 -16.72 -5.57
C GLU A 97 6.36 -17.31 -5.41
N ARG A 98 7.17 -16.76 -4.49
CA ARG A 98 8.54 -17.23 -4.24
C ARG A 98 8.60 -18.71 -3.81
N GLU A 99 7.59 -19.18 -3.10
CA GLU A 99 7.49 -20.58 -2.68
C GLU A 99 6.95 -21.50 -3.77
N GLY A 100 6.64 -20.97 -4.98
CA GLY A 100 6.02 -21.73 -6.07
C GLY A 100 4.62 -22.25 -5.71
N LYS A 101 3.93 -21.55 -4.83
CA LYS A 101 2.57 -21.87 -4.36
C LYS A 101 1.49 -21.03 -5.02
N ASP A 102 1.87 -20.12 -5.90
CA ASP A 102 0.96 -19.44 -6.81
C ASP A 102 0.41 -20.49 -7.80
N LEU A 103 -0.90 -20.54 -7.91
CA LEU A 103 -1.57 -21.48 -8.81
C LEU A 103 -1.91 -20.75 -10.11
N GLU A 104 -1.43 -21.26 -11.24
CA GLU A 104 -1.86 -20.78 -12.57
C GLU A 104 -3.39 -20.79 -12.67
N GLY A 105 -3.97 -19.72 -13.20
CA GLY A 105 -5.43 -19.60 -13.40
C GLY A 105 -6.24 -19.12 -12.20
N SER A 106 -5.60 -18.61 -11.15
CA SER A 106 -6.33 -18.04 -10.02
C SER A 106 -6.92 -16.65 -10.34
N GLU A 107 -8.08 -16.35 -9.74
CA GLU A 107 -8.76 -15.05 -9.86
C GLU A 107 -8.01 -13.89 -9.19
N TYR A 108 -7.00 -14.16 -8.34
CA TYR A 108 -6.21 -13.17 -7.61
C TYR A 108 -4.72 -13.47 -7.70
N GLY A 109 -3.91 -12.46 -7.88
CA GLY A 109 -2.47 -12.58 -7.98
C GLY A 109 -1.78 -11.22 -8.04
N LYS A 110 -0.52 -11.20 -8.44
CA LYS A 110 0.30 -9.99 -8.54
C LYS A 110 -0.41 -8.84 -9.25
N GLY A 111 -1.11 -9.13 -10.38
CA GLY A 111 -1.85 -8.11 -11.13
C GLY A 111 -3.01 -7.49 -10.36
N ASP A 112 -3.64 -8.23 -9.46
CA ASP A 112 -4.71 -7.70 -8.63
C ASP A 112 -4.16 -6.89 -7.46
N CYS A 113 -3.04 -7.32 -6.86
CA CYS A 113 -2.29 -6.53 -5.89
C CYS A 113 -1.86 -5.18 -6.47
N VAL A 114 -1.39 -5.13 -7.73
CA VAL A 114 -1.06 -3.87 -8.44
C VAL A 114 -2.29 -2.98 -8.52
N LYS A 115 -3.43 -3.50 -8.99
CA LYS A 115 -4.67 -2.73 -9.12
C LYS A 115 -5.15 -2.17 -7.78
N GLU A 116 -5.12 -2.97 -6.72
CA GLU A 116 -5.51 -2.53 -5.38
C GLU A 116 -4.54 -1.47 -4.84
N PHE A 117 -3.24 -1.66 -5.03
CA PHE A 117 -2.23 -0.68 -4.67
C PHE A 117 -2.45 0.65 -5.40
N ASP A 118 -2.74 0.61 -6.69
CA ASP A 118 -3.01 1.78 -7.51
C ASP A 118 -4.23 2.58 -7.03
N VAL A 119 -5.26 1.93 -6.49
CA VAL A 119 -6.43 2.62 -5.93
C VAL A 119 -6.04 3.55 -4.76
N PHE A 120 -5.19 3.07 -3.85
CA PHE A 120 -4.81 3.82 -2.65
C PHE A 120 -3.69 4.84 -2.88
N TYR A 121 -2.85 4.61 -3.90
CA TYR A 121 -1.64 5.39 -4.14
C TYR A 121 -1.61 6.07 -5.51
N ASN A 122 -2.79 6.30 -6.13
CA ASN A 122 -2.95 6.93 -7.44
C ASN A 122 -2.43 8.38 -7.54
N LYS A 123 -2.10 9.02 -6.44
CA LYS A 123 -1.49 10.35 -6.40
C LYS A 123 0.05 10.32 -6.44
N ILE A 124 0.64 9.14 -6.31
CA ILE A 124 2.06 8.94 -6.58
C ILE A 124 2.20 8.76 -8.10
N PRO A 125 3.15 9.43 -8.78
CA PRO A 125 3.36 9.24 -10.21
C PRO A 125 3.59 7.77 -10.55
N GLU A 126 3.10 7.33 -11.72
CA GLU A 126 3.04 5.90 -12.08
C GLU A 126 4.40 5.20 -12.03
N LYS A 127 5.45 5.88 -12.50
CA LYS A 127 6.83 5.34 -12.49
C LYS A 127 7.28 4.99 -11.07
N GLU A 128 7.15 5.94 -10.16
CA GLU A 128 7.54 5.80 -8.76
C GLU A 128 6.64 4.80 -8.03
N ARG A 129 5.35 4.80 -8.33
CA ARG A 129 4.38 3.85 -7.77
C ARG A 129 4.73 2.41 -8.15
N ASN A 130 5.08 2.17 -9.41
CA ASN A 130 5.54 0.86 -9.89
C ASN A 130 6.86 0.43 -9.22
N GLU A 131 7.77 1.36 -8.99
CA GLU A 131 9.05 1.13 -8.31
C GLU A 131 8.82 0.77 -6.82
N ILE A 132 7.94 1.51 -6.12
CA ILE A 132 7.53 1.20 -4.75
C ILE A 132 6.89 -0.18 -4.67
N PHE A 133 5.94 -0.49 -5.57
CA PHE A 133 5.30 -1.80 -5.62
C PHE A 133 6.34 -2.91 -5.79
N LYS A 134 7.30 -2.73 -6.70
CA LYS A 134 8.40 -3.68 -6.91
C LYS A 134 9.21 -3.91 -5.62
N LYS A 135 9.56 -2.84 -4.91
CA LYS A 135 10.28 -2.92 -3.63
C LYS A 135 9.50 -3.69 -2.56
N LEU A 136 8.20 -3.43 -2.44
CA LEU A 136 7.32 -4.17 -1.52
C LEU A 136 7.25 -5.65 -1.90
N TRP A 137 7.15 -5.96 -3.20
CA TRP A 137 7.08 -7.33 -3.71
C TRP A 137 8.36 -8.14 -3.47
N GLU A 138 9.51 -7.49 -3.61
CA GLU A 138 10.83 -8.11 -3.43
C GLU A 138 11.24 -8.24 -1.96
N LYS A 139 10.52 -7.61 -1.04
CA LYS A 139 10.87 -7.63 0.38
C LYS A 139 10.70 -9.03 0.98
N GLU A 140 11.80 -9.61 1.45
CA GLU A 140 11.83 -11.00 1.95
C GLU A 140 11.14 -11.14 3.32
N LYS A 141 11.33 -10.17 4.20
CA LYS A 141 10.75 -10.17 5.55
C LYS A 141 10.15 -8.82 5.89
N MET A 142 8.92 -8.84 6.38
CA MET A 142 8.22 -7.68 6.94
C MET A 142 7.59 -8.05 8.27
N THR A 143 7.49 -7.08 9.16
CA THR A 143 6.80 -7.20 10.44
C THR A 143 5.51 -6.37 10.44
N HIS A 144 4.59 -6.71 11.33
CA HIS A 144 3.35 -5.93 11.49
C HIS A 144 3.62 -4.43 11.77
N PRO A 145 4.55 -4.03 12.68
CA PRO A 145 4.86 -2.61 12.88
C PRO A 145 5.39 -1.90 11.63
N GLU A 146 6.19 -2.58 10.78
CA GLU A 146 6.67 -2.01 9.52
C GLU A 146 5.51 -1.78 8.54
N ILE A 147 4.62 -2.76 8.38
CA ILE A 147 3.44 -2.61 7.52
C ILE A 147 2.55 -1.46 8.01
N VAL A 148 2.30 -1.38 9.33
CA VAL A 148 1.54 -0.27 9.94
C VAL A 148 2.21 1.08 9.66
N ALA A 149 3.54 1.16 9.78
CA ALA A 149 4.26 2.39 9.53
C ALA A 149 4.14 2.86 8.07
N LEU A 150 4.23 1.94 7.11
CA LEU A 150 4.05 2.21 5.68
C LEU A 150 2.59 2.60 5.33
N ALA A 151 1.61 1.94 5.96
CA ALA A 151 0.20 2.25 5.76
C ALA A 151 -0.22 3.60 6.34
N SER A 152 0.35 3.96 7.50
CA SER A 152 0.02 5.20 8.21
C SER A 152 0.67 6.44 7.57
N ASP A 153 1.85 6.27 6.97
CA ASP A 153 2.62 7.37 6.41
C ASP A 153 3.11 7.02 4.98
N PRO A 154 2.40 7.51 3.94
CA PRO A 154 2.80 7.25 2.56
C PRO A 154 4.19 7.76 2.18
N TYR A 155 4.76 8.75 2.89
CA TYR A 155 6.13 9.20 2.66
C TYR A 155 7.16 8.09 2.92
N LYS A 156 6.89 7.19 3.87
CA LYS A 156 7.74 6.01 4.10
C LYS A 156 7.79 5.04 2.93
N LEU A 157 6.74 5.01 2.09
CA LEU A 157 6.79 4.25 0.83
C LEU A 157 7.74 4.90 -0.17
N ILE A 158 7.77 6.25 -0.20
CA ILE A 158 8.71 7.01 -1.05
C ILE A 158 10.14 6.80 -0.55
N ASP A 159 10.35 6.70 0.75
CA ASP A 159 11.67 6.41 1.32
C ASP A 159 12.24 5.07 0.81
N LEU A 160 11.39 4.05 0.55
CA LEU A 160 11.83 2.75 0.02
C LEU A 160 12.58 2.86 -1.34
N ILE A 161 12.21 3.83 -2.17
CA ILE A 161 12.87 4.04 -3.47
C ILE A 161 14.04 5.03 -3.37
N ASN A 162 14.12 5.80 -2.28
CA ASN A 162 15.21 6.73 -2.03
C ASN A 162 16.39 6.07 -1.30
N GLU A 163 16.19 4.94 -0.61
CA GLU A 163 17.25 4.23 0.11
C GLU A 163 18.34 3.69 -0.83
N ASP A 164 17.99 3.34 -2.07
CA ASP A 164 18.91 2.77 -3.07
C ASP A 164 19.45 3.81 -4.08
N SER A 165 19.18 5.10 -3.89
CA SER A 165 19.67 6.16 -4.78
C SER A 165 21.17 6.35 -4.59
N GLU A 166 21.99 5.72 -5.44
CA GLU A 166 23.47 5.80 -5.41
C GLU A 166 23.99 7.21 -5.65
N ASP A 167 23.25 8.07 -6.34
CA ASP A 167 23.66 9.44 -6.71
C ASP A 167 23.26 10.53 -5.71
N GLY A 168 22.66 10.16 -4.57
CA GLY A 168 22.27 11.14 -3.53
C GLY A 168 21.09 12.06 -3.90
N GLU A 169 20.56 11.96 -5.10
CA GLU A 169 19.36 12.69 -5.52
C GLU A 169 18.10 11.98 -4.99
N LYS A 170 17.59 12.45 -3.86
CA LYS A 170 16.33 11.96 -3.33
C LYS A 170 15.17 12.43 -4.21
N LYS A 171 14.36 11.48 -4.67
CA LYS A 171 13.11 11.80 -5.36
C LYS A 171 12.17 12.50 -4.39
N VAL A 172 11.86 13.75 -4.69
CA VAL A 172 10.89 14.55 -3.92
C VAL A 172 9.52 14.40 -4.56
N ILE A 173 8.66 13.59 -3.96
CA ILE A 173 7.30 13.36 -4.44
C ILE A 173 6.33 14.05 -3.51
N ALA A 174 5.56 14.97 -4.04
CA ALA A 174 4.50 15.62 -3.28
C ALA A 174 3.27 14.72 -3.16
N LEU A 175 2.77 14.60 -1.96
CA LEU A 175 1.50 13.96 -1.68
C LEU A 175 0.41 15.03 -1.43
N PRO A 176 -0.90 14.67 -1.58
CA PRO A 176 -1.98 15.60 -1.26
C PRO A 176 -1.85 16.20 0.14
N GLY A 177 -1.92 17.52 0.22
CA GLY A 177 -1.71 18.28 1.44
C GLY A 177 -0.30 18.85 1.60
N ALA A 178 0.66 18.50 0.73
CA ALA A 178 1.99 19.10 0.73
C ALA A 178 1.94 20.59 0.41
N ALA A 179 2.81 21.39 1.05
CA ALA A 179 2.96 22.79 0.73
C ALA A 179 3.69 22.96 -0.61
N CYS A 180 3.08 23.67 -1.56
CA CYS A 180 3.68 23.95 -2.85
C CYS A 180 5.01 24.71 -2.70
N PRO A 181 6.12 24.28 -3.34
CA PRO A 181 7.43 24.91 -3.20
C PRO A 181 7.49 26.33 -3.77
N LEU A 182 6.52 26.74 -4.62
CA LEU A 182 6.48 28.07 -5.22
C LEU A 182 5.58 29.04 -4.44
N CYS A 183 4.36 28.65 -4.08
CA CYS A 183 3.40 29.54 -3.41
C CYS A 183 3.19 29.23 -1.92
N ASN A 184 3.78 28.16 -1.41
CA ASN A 184 3.69 27.70 -0.03
C ASN A 184 2.26 27.36 0.48
N PHE A 185 1.27 27.25 -0.43
CA PHE A 185 -0.08 26.79 -0.06
C PHE A 185 -0.17 25.26 -0.13
N PRO A 186 -0.95 24.62 0.77
CA PRO A 186 -1.24 23.20 0.65
C PRO A 186 -1.92 22.89 -0.68
N THR A 187 -1.45 21.86 -1.37
CA THR A 187 -2.04 21.41 -2.63
C THR A 187 -2.55 19.98 -2.53
N TYR A 188 -3.70 19.74 -3.16
CA TYR A 188 -4.26 18.40 -3.35
C TYR A 188 -4.07 17.88 -4.78
N ASP A 189 -3.46 18.72 -5.63
CA ASP A 189 -3.18 18.44 -7.03
C ASP A 189 -1.73 18.83 -7.36
N PRO A 190 -0.75 18.07 -6.87
CA PRO A 190 0.65 18.27 -7.23
C PRO A 190 0.89 17.79 -8.68
N VAL A 191 1.60 18.61 -9.44
CA VAL A 191 2.03 18.34 -10.82
C VAL A 191 3.52 17.98 -10.80
N HIS A 192 3.86 16.78 -11.26
CA HIS A 192 5.23 16.26 -11.30
C HIS A 192 5.81 16.20 -12.72
N ASP A 193 4.95 16.22 -13.73
CA ASP A 193 5.36 16.22 -15.13
C ASP A 193 5.41 17.68 -15.62
N ILE A 194 6.60 18.29 -15.48
CA ILE A 194 6.85 19.70 -15.81
C ILE A 194 7.74 19.73 -17.06
N SER A 195 7.33 20.51 -18.07
CA SER A 195 8.15 20.65 -19.28
C SER A 195 9.45 21.46 -19.00
N GLU A 196 10.49 21.20 -19.80
CA GLU A 196 11.77 21.91 -19.65
C GLU A 196 11.61 23.43 -19.73
N GLU A 197 10.74 23.93 -20.63
CA GLU A 197 10.46 25.37 -20.78
C GLU A 197 9.81 25.96 -19.51
N ALA A 198 8.91 25.21 -18.87
CA ALA A 198 8.27 25.65 -17.64
C ALA A 198 9.25 25.57 -16.46
N GLU A 199 10.13 24.57 -16.42
CA GLU A 199 11.19 24.49 -15.42
C GLU A 199 12.15 25.68 -15.52
N ASP A 200 12.58 26.05 -16.72
CA ASP A 200 13.46 27.17 -16.95
C ASP A 200 12.79 28.48 -16.50
N ALA A 201 11.53 28.69 -16.87
CA ALA A 201 10.76 29.86 -16.43
C ALA A 201 10.57 29.92 -14.90
N ILE A 202 10.41 28.75 -14.24
CA ILE A 202 10.34 28.68 -12.77
C ILE A 202 11.71 29.07 -12.16
N ARG A 203 12.81 28.54 -12.70
CA ARG A 203 14.16 28.83 -12.19
C ARG A 203 14.57 30.28 -12.38
N GLU A 204 14.03 31.01 -13.37
CA GLU A 204 14.22 32.46 -13.49
C GLU A 204 13.65 33.23 -12.30
N ASP A 205 12.45 32.86 -11.82
CA ASP A 205 11.79 33.48 -10.69
C ASP A 205 12.21 32.92 -9.33
N PHE A 206 12.57 31.65 -9.30
CA PHE A 206 12.95 30.86 -8.12
C PHE A 206 14.26 30.09 -8.37
N PRO A 207 15.44 30.75 -8.32
CA PRO A 207 16.71 30.09 -8.67
C PRO A 207 17.06 28.86 -7.82
N ASP A 208 16.57 28.79 -6.58
CA ASP A 208 16.80 27.69 -5.66
C ASP A 208 15.77 26.56 -5.80
N TRP A 209 14.81 26.67 -6.74
CA TRP A 209 13.82 25.62 -6.93
C TRP A 209 14.43 24.37 -7.54
N ASN A 210 14.31 23.27 -6.82
CA ASN A 210 14.82 21.95 -7.18
C ASN A 210 13.83 20.82 -6.86
N ALA A 211 12.59 21.19 -6.52
CA ALA A 211 11.60 20.22 -6.03
C ALA A 211 11.09 19.26 -7.13
N GLY A 212 11.18 19.65 -8.42
CA GLY A 212 10.67 18.85 -9.54
C GLY A 212 9.14 18.73 -9.59
N TRP A 213 8.43 19.59 -8.81
CA TRP A 213 6.97 19.63 -8.79
C TRP A 213 6.45 21.01 -8.34
N ALA A 214 5.19 21.29 -8.65
CA ALA A 214 4.47 22.47 -8.16
C ALA A 214 2.95 22.17 -8.08
N CYS A 215 2.14 23.07 -7.48
CA CYS A 215 0.68 22.91 -7.54
C CYS A 215 0.15 23.30 -8.93
N GLY A 216 -1.00 22.71 -9.31
CA GLY A 216 -1.63 22.98 -10.61
C GLY A 216 -1.80 24.47 -10.89
N ARG A 217 -2.21 25.28 -9.89
CA ARG A 217 -2.35 26.74 -10.05
C ARG A 217 -1.04 27.45 -10.42
N CYS A 218 0.08 27.05 -9.81
CA CYS A 218 1.38 27.62 -10.18
C CYS A 218 1.78 27.17 -11.58
N MET A 219 1.52 25.92 -11.94
CA MET A 219 1.81 25.41 -13.28
C MET A 219 1.00 26.12 -14.36
N ASP A 220 -0.29 26.42 -14.13
CA ASP A 220 -1.09 27.22 -15.06
C ASP A 220 -0.45 28.60 -15.31
N LEU A 221 0.09 29.26 -14.28
CA LEU A 221 0.76 30.55 -14.41
C LEU A 221 2.04 30.46 -15.24
N TYR A 222 2.85 29.42 -15.05
CA TYR A 222 4.09 29.23 -15.81
C TYR A 222 3.85 28.73 -17.23
N SER A 223 2.84 27.93 -17.48
CA SER A 223 2.43 27.53 -18.83
C SER A 223 1.98 28.74 -19.69
N LEU A 224 1.39 29.76 -19.07
CA LEU A 224 1.03 31.00 -19.76
C LEU A 224 2.23 31.91 -20.07
N LYS A 225 3.36 31.79 -19.34
CA LYS A 225 4.58 32.55 -19.60
C LYS A 225 5.39 31.97 -20.76
N THR A 226 5.22 30.68 -21.06
CA THR A 226 5.97 29.95 -22.10
C THR A 226 5.23 29.88 -23.45
N THR A 227 4.02 30.44 -23.54
CA THR A 227 3.21 30.56 -24.77
C THR A 227 3.40 31.93 -25.39
#